data_8d92ee9683f6a4fbaba55baefcd42d0e
#
_entry.id   8d92ee9683f6a4fbaba55baefcd42d0e
#
_cell.length_a   1.000
_cell.length_b   1.000
_cell.length_c   1.000
_cell.angle_alpha   90.00
_cell.angle_beta   90.00
_cell.angle_gamma   90.00
#
_symmetry.space_group_name_H-M   'P 1'
#
loop_
_entity.id
_entity.type
_entity.pdbx_description
1 polymer ?
#
loop_
_entity_poly.entity_id
_entity_poly.type
_entity_poly.pdbx_seq_one_letter_code
_entity_poly.pdbx_strand_id
1 'polypeptide(L)'
;MPTIIYARVSTKGQSTDRQVEELKAVAEKSGWEIAGVKIDHGISGVKGRHQRPALDETLKAITQRKADRVMVWSVDRLGRSLQDLISTLNEIQAAGANLYIHQQAIDTSTAAGQALFGMLGVFSTFEREIIRERVISGLERAKAKGVKFGRKPIPPIKIKEVHKLRSDGLTQTVIAKRVGITQAKVSQILNAS
;
A
#
# COMPACT_ATOMS: atom_id res chain seq x y z
N MET A 1 9.11 -27.65 -10.06
CA MET A 1 8.89 -26.20 -10.00
C MET A 1 9.13 -25.73 -8.58
N PRO A 2 10.15 -24.91 -8.32
CA PRO A 2 10.48 -24.46 -6.99
C PRO A 2 9.37 -23.56 -6.43
N THR A 3 8.91 -23.86 -5.22
CA THR A 3 7.75 -23.24 -4.57
C THR A 3 8.17 -22.57 -3.27
N ILE A 4 7.71 -21.35 -3.02
CA ILE A 4 7.88 -20.66 -1.74
C ILE A 4 6.55 -20.68 -0.99
N ILE A 5 6.59 -21.14 0.26
CA ILE A 5 5.47 -21.02 1.19
C ILE A 5 5.62 -19.69 1.91
N TYR A 6 4.61 -18.82 1.80
CA TYR A 6 4.52 -17.58 2.56
C TYR A 6 3.41 -17.69 3.63
N ALA A 7 3.76 -17.38 4.87
CA ALA A 7 2.83 -17.37 5.98
C ALA A 7 2.92 -16.05 6.77
N ARG A 8 1.80 -15.64 7.38
CA ARG A 8 1.73 -14.46 8.23
C ARG A 8 0.87 -14.71 9.45
N VAL A 9 1.37 -14.32 10.63
CA VAL A 9 0.62 -14.36 11.89
C VAL A 9 0.51 -12.98 12.51
N SER A 10 -0.66 -12.65 13.01
CA SER A 10 -0.97 -11.36 13.65
C SER A 10 -0.65 -11.34 15.15
N THR A 11 -0.58 -12.47 15.82
CA THR A 11 -0.37 -12.60 17.27
C THR A 11 0.64 -13.70 17.61
N LYS A 12 1.43 -13.49 18.67
CA LYS A 12 2.40 -14.45 19.23
C LYS A 12 1.76 -15.69 19.84
N GLY A 13 0.83 -16.35 19.23
CA GLY A 13 0.16 -17.50 19.82
C GLY A 13 -0.68 -18.33 18.84
N GLN A 14 -0.86 -17.85 17.61
CA GLN A 14 -1.43 -18.71 16.57
C GLN A 14 -0.31 -19.46 15.89
N SER A 15 -0.32 -20.76 16.02
CA SER A 15 0.67 -21.64 15.40
C SER A 15 0.61 -21.50 13.88
N THR A 16 1.61 -20.82 13.31
CA THR A 16 1.90 -20.86 11.87
C THR A 16 2.28 -22.26 11.45
N ASP A 17 2.74 -23.07 12.40
CA ASP A 17 3.27 -24.41 12.15
C ASP A 17 2.23 -25.27 11.47
N ARG A 18 0.99 -25.29 11.98
CA ARG A 18 -0.10 -26.02 11.34
C ARG A 18 -0.39 -25.56 9.91
N GLN A 19 -0.45 -24.23 9.66
CA GLN A 19 -0.69 -23.71 8.31
C GLN A 19 0.44 -24.10 7.35
N VAL A 20 1.68 -24.00 7.82
CA VAL A 20 2.87 -24.37 7.04
C VAL A 20 2.90 -25.88 6.79
N GLU A 21 2.58 -26.71 7.79
CA GLU A 21 2.54 -28.17 7.65
C GLU A 21 1.46 -28.61 6.64
N GLU A 22 0.26 -28.04 6.70
CA GLU A 22 -0.79 -28.34 5.73
C GLU A 22 -0.38 -27.92 4.30
N LEU A 23 0.27 -26.75 4.14
CA LEU A 23 0.79 -26.32 2.85
C LEU A 23 1.92 -27.23 2.34
N LYS A 24 2.80 -27.71 3.22
CA LYS A 24 3.84 -28.69 2.88
C LYS A 24 3.24 -30.00 2.40
N ALA A 25 2.23 -30.51 3.11
CA ALA A 25 1.54 -31.73 2.72
C ALA A 25 0.86 -31.61 1.33
N VAL A 26 0.29 -30.45 1.03
CA VAL A 26 -0.25 -30.16 -0.32
C VAL A 26 0.86 -30.13 -1.36
N ALA A 27 1.97 -29.47 -1.08
CA ALA A 27 3.10 -29.39 -2.01
C ALA A 27 3.66 -30.78 -2.33
N GLU A 28 3.86 -31.61 -1.31
CA GLU A 28 4.32 -33.00 -1.45
C GLU A 28 3.36 -33.82 -2.31
N LYS A 29 2.05 -33.78 -1.99
CA LYS A 29 1.02 -34.49 -2.76
C LYS A 29 0.95 -34.05 -4.21
N SER A 30 1.24 -32.77 -4.49
CA SER A 30 1.20 -32.18 -5.82
C SER A 30 2.53 -32.30 -6.57
N GLY A 31 3.57 -32.86 -5.97
CA GLY A 31 4.91 -32.97 -6.54
C GLY A 31 5.63 -31.61 -6.69
N TRP A 32 5.31 -30.64 -5.82
CA TRP A 32 5.93 -29.33 -5.85
C TRP A 32 7.14 -29.28 -4.91
N GLU A 33 8.29 -28.92 -5.42
CA GLU A 33 9.52 -28.78 -4.66
C GLU A 33 9.48 -27.51 -3.81
N ILE A 34 9.67 -27.61 -2.50
CA ILE A 34 9.68 -26.45 -1.59
C ILE A 34 11.09 -25.85 -1.55
N ALA A 35 11.24 -24.68 -2.17
CA ALA A 35 12.49 -23.91 -2.17
C ALA A 35 12.70 -23.12 -0.87
N GLY A 36 11.62 -22.83 -0.12
CA GLY A 36 11.74 -22.14 1.15
C GLY A 36 10.40 -21.82 1.79
N VAL A 37 10.46 -21.48 3.08
CA VAL A 37 9.32 -21.01 3.88
C VAL A 37 9.67 -19.63 4.41
N LYS A 38 8.79 -18.65 4.17
CA LYS A 38 8.94 -17.25 4.58
C LYS A 38 7.79 -16.85 5.50
N ILE A 39 8.11 -16.36 6.69
CA ILE A 39 7.12 -16.10 7.72
C ILE A 39 7.26 -14.68 8.26
N ASP A 40 6.18 -13.91 8.21
CA ASP A 40 6.05 -12.63 8.90
C ASP A 40 5.34 -12.83 10.24
N HIS A 41 6.04 -12.56 11.34
CA HIS A 41 5.54 -12.71 12.71
C HIS A 41 5.09 -11.38 13.33
N GLY A 42 3.96 -11.39 14.07
CA GLY A 42 3.52 -10.25 14.88
C GLY A 42 3.12 -9.02 14.08
N ILE A 43 2.85 -9.19 12.79
CA ILE A 43 2.49 -8.11 11.89
C ILE A 43 0.98 -8.10 11.70
N SER A 44 0.32 -7.09 12.30
CA SER A 44 -1.10 -6.81 12.05
C SER A 44 -1.33 -6.53 10.56
N GLY A 45 -2.44 -7.00 10.01
CA GLY A 45 -2.85 -6.73 8.63
C GLY A 45 -2.95 -5.23 8.27
N VAL A 46 -2.95 -4.35 9.29
CA VAL A 46 -2.99 -2.88 9.13
C VAL A 46 -1.64 -2.29 8.73
N LYS A 47 -0.53 -3.00 8.97
CA LYS A 47 0.83 -2.51 8.67
C LYS A 47 1.20 -2.70 7.20
N GLY A 48 1.72 -1.63 6.56
CA GLY A 48 2.08 -1.61 5.15
C GLY A 48 3.18 -2.61 4.75
N ARG A 49 3.42 -2.74 3.43
CA ARG A 49 4.42 -3.64 2.83
C ARG A 49 5.82 -3.51 3.45
N HIS A 50 6.27 -2.28 3.74
CA HIS A 50 7.58 -2.03 4.37
C HIS A 50 7.79 -2.73 5.73
N GLN A 51 6.74 -3.25 6.33
CA GLN A 51 6.79 -3.98 7.59
C GLN A 51 6.54 -5.49 7.40
N ARG A 52 6.61 -5.99 6.16
CA ARG A 52 6.41 -7.40 5.79
C ARG A 52 7.65 -7.92 5.02
N PRO A 53 8.80 -8.05 5.70
CA PRO A 53 10.07 -8.42 5.06
C PRO A 53 10.02 -9.78 4.38
N ALA A 54 9.31 -10.77 4.97
CA ALA A 54 9.18 -12.10 4.40
C ALA A 54 8.34 -12.10 3.10
N LEU A 55 7.31 -11.24 2.99
CA LEU A 55 6.58 -11.06 1.74
C LEU A 55 7.48 -10.40 0.68
N ASP A 56 8.22 -9.36 1.06
CA ASP A 56 9.12 -8.66 0.12
C ASP A 56 10.22 -9.59 -0.39
N GLU A 57 10.79 -10.43 0.48
CA GLU A 57 11.74 -11.47 0.07
C GLU A 57 11.11 -12.52 -0.86
N THR A 58 9.85 -12.91 -0.62
CA THR A 58 9.11 -13.82 -1.48
C THR A 58 8.93 -13.23 -2.88
N LEU A 59 8.48 -11.97 -2.97
CA LEU A 59 8.29 -11.26 -4.24
C LEU A 59 9.62 -11.05 -4.99
N LYS A 60 10.71 -10.74 -4.28
CA LYS A 60 12.05 -10.69 -4.87
C LYS A 60 12.51 -12.03 -5.41
N ALA A 61 12.27 -13.11 -4.70
CA ALA A 61 12.67 -14.45 -5.12
C ALA A 61 11.96 -14.88 -6.41
N ILE A 62 10.66 -14.64 -6.56
CA ILE A 62 9.94 -14.94 -7.81
C ILE A 62 10.39 -14.04 -8.96
N THR A 63 10.61 -12.74 -8.72
CA THR A 63 11.15 -11.82 -9.73
C THR A 63 12.55 -12.25 -10.22
N GLN A 64 13.36 -12.82 -9.32
CA GLN A 64 14.67 -13.40 -9.66
C GLN A 64 14.59 -14.82 -10.23
N ARG A 65 13.39 -15.34 -10.47
CA ARG A 65 13.14 -16.72 -10.95
C ARG A 65 13.76 -17.82 -10.08
N LYS A 66 13.88 -17.54 -8.77
CA LYS A 66 14.29 -18.54 -7.77
C LYS A 66 13.14 -19.44 -7.33
N ALA A 67 11.91 -19.04 -7.64
CA ALA A 67 10.71 -19.83 -7.45
C ALA A 67 9.68 -19.47 -8.54
N ASP A 68 8.90 -20.48 -8.92
CA ASP A 68 7.87 -20.36 -9.96
C ASP A 68 6.47 -20.40 -9.37
N ARG A 69 6.37 -20.60 -8.04
CA ARG A 69 5.09 -20.68 -7.32
C ARG A 69 5.20 -20.07 -5.93
N VAL A 70 4.14 -19.39 -5.54
CA VAL A 70 3.93 -18.93 -4.16
C VAL A 70 2.71 -19.68 -3.60
N MET A 71 2.84 -20.25 -2.40
CA MET A 71 1.76 -20.87 -1.66
C MET A 71 1.43 -20.05 -0.43
N VAL A 72 0.14 -19.82 -0.19
CA VAL A 72 -0.37 -19.13 1.00
C VAL A 72 -1.57 -19.88 1.59
N TRP A 73 -1.76 -19.73 2.89
CA TRP A 73 -2.89 -20.33 3.57
C TRP A 73 -4.23 -19.76 3.11
N SER A 74 -4.34 -18.42 3.04
CA SER A 74 -5.55 -17.71 2.68
C SER A 74 -5.22 -16.36 2.06
N VAL A 75 -6.18 -15.80 1.35
CA VAL A 75 -6.08 -14.53 0.61
C VAL A 75 -5.71 -13.35 1.51
N ASP A 76 -6.19 -13.33 2.75
CA ASP A 76 -5.91 -12.28 3.74
C ASP A 76 -4.44 -12.27 4.22
N ARG A 77 -3.66 -13.31 3.90
CA ARG A 77 -2.21 -13.34 4.15
C ARG A 77 -1.46 -12.46 3.16
N LEU A 78 -1.94 -12.32 1.94
CA LEU A 78 -1.28 -11.54 0.87
C LEU A 78 -1.56 -10.04 0.96
N GLY A 79 -2.78 -9.64 1.28
CA GLY A 79 -3.18 -8.24 1.30
C GLY A 79 -3.96 -7.84 2.57
N ARG A 80 -3.89 -6.58 2.94
CA ARG A 80 -4.67 -5.95 4.03
C ARG A 80 -5.92 -5.25 3.53
N SER A 81 -5.95 -4.91 2.27
CA SER A 81 -7.05 -4.33 1.53
C SER A 81 -7.14 -5.00 0.17
N LEU A 82 -8.24 -4.86 -0.52
CA LEU A 82 -8.38 -5.38 -1.87
C LEU A 82 -7.32 -4.80 -2.80
N GLN A 83 -6.98 -3.52 -2.68
CA GLN A 83 -5.92 -2.88 -3.46
C GLN A 83 -4.53 -3.47 -3.21
N ASP A 84 -4.16 -3.70 -1.94
CA ASP A 84 -2.88 -4.30 -1.55
C ASP A 84 -2.78 -5.75 -2.06
N LEU A 85 -3.88 -6.51 -1.90
CA LEU A 85 -4.00 -7.85 -2.44
C LEU A 85 -3.76 -7.88 -3.96
N ILE A 86 -4.46 -7.05 -4.72
CA ILE A 86 -4.35 -7.01 -6.17
C ILE A 86 -2.98 -6.54 -6.63
N SER A 87 -2.37 -5.56 -5.93
CA SER A 87 -0.98 -5.17 -6.21
C SER A 87 -0.04 -6.36 -6.07
N THR A 88 -0.15 -7.11 -4.96
CA THR A 88 0.66 -8.32 -4.72
C THR A 88 0.41 -9.39 -5.78
N LEU A 89 -0.83 -9.61 -6.14
CA LEU A 89 -1.23 -10.59 -7.17
C LEU A 89 -0.67 -10.21 -8.55
N ASN A 90 -0.76 -8.94 -8.93
CA ASN A 90 -0.20 -8.44 -10.19
C ASN A 90 1.33 -8.59 -10.24
N GLU A 91 2.02 -8.39 -9.12
CA GLU A 91 3.47 -8.59 -9.04
C GLU A 91 3.84 -10.07 -9.23
N ILE A 92 3.09 -11.00 -8.62
CA ILE A 92 3.29 -12.44 -8.79
C ILE A 92 3.08 -12.83 -10.25
N GLN A 93 2.00 -12.33 -10.88
CA GLN A 93 1.69 -12.59 -12.28
C GLN A 93 2.74 -11.98 -13.24
N ALA A 94 3.15 -10.74 -13.00
CA ALA A 94 4.17 -10.07 -13.82
C ALA A 94 5.52 -10.79 -13.75
N ALA A 95 5.84 -11.42 -12.62
CA ALA A 95 7.01 -12.28 -12.48
C ALA A 95 6.86 -13.64 -13.21
N GLY A 96 5.67 -13.95 -13.75
CA GLY A 96 5.37 -15.24 -14.38
C GLY A 96 5.21 -16.39 -13.40
N ALA A 97 5.03 -16.10 -12.10
CA ALA A 97 4.87 -17.10 -11.07
C ALA A 97 3.38 -17.45 -10.85
N ASN A 98 3.13 -18.70 -10.44
CA ASN A 98 1.81 -19.16 -10.07
C ASN A 98 1.53 -18.90 -8.58
N LEU A 99 0.26 -18.78 -8.23
CA LEU A 99 -0.21 -18.62 -6.86
C LEU A 99 -1.15 -19.77 -6.49
N TYR A 100 -0.91 -20.40 -5.34
CA TYR A 100 -1.80 -21.34 -4.73
C TYR A 100 -2.32 -20.82 -3.40
N ILE A 101 -3.65 -20.75 -3.24
CA ILE A 101 -4.31 -20.30 -2.01
C ILE A 101 -5.12 -21.48 -1.44
N HIS A 102 -4.69 -21.98 -0.30
CA HIS A 102 -5.17 -23.24 0.24
C HIS A 102 -6.66 -23.19 0.65
N GLN A 103 -7.06 -22.26 1.50
CA GLN A 103 -8.44 -22.18 2.00
C GLN A 103 -9.49 -21.97 0.91
N GLN A 104 -9.15 -21.23 -0.13
CA GLN A 104 -10.04 -20.95 -1.25
C GLN A 104 -9.91 -21.96 -2.39
N ALA A 105 -8.98 -22.92 -2.29
CA ALA A 105 -8.65 -23.90 -3.32
C ALA A 105 -8.37 -23.24 -4.69
N ILE A 106 -7.71 -22.08 -4.69
CA ILE A 106 -7.38 -21.32 -5.91
C ILE A 106 -5.97 -21.69 -6.34
N ASP A 107 -5.81 -22.15 -7.57
CA ASP A 107 -4.52 -22.37 -8.24
C ASP A 107 -4.50 -21.62 -9.57
N THR A 108 -3.70 -20.57 -9.66
CA THR A 108 -3.59 -19.75 -10.87
C THR A 108 -2.85 -20.44 -12.02
N SER A 109 -2.33 -21.64 -11.82
CA SER A 109 -1.84 -22.47 -12.92
C SER A 109 -2.97 -23.13 -13.71
N THR A 110 -4.21 -23.14 -13.18
CA THR A 110 -5.41 -23.67 -13.83
C THR A 110 -6.19 -22.57 -14.55
N ALA A 111 -6.92 -22.92 -15.61
CA ALA A 111 -7.78 -21.97 -16.33
C ALA A 111 -8.84 -21.33 -15.40
N ALA A 112 -9.43 -22.12 -14.49
CA ALA A 112 -10.40 -21.62 -13.52
C ALA A 112 -9.77 -20.62 -12.54
N GLY A 113 -8.58 -20.91 -12.02
CA GLY A 113 -7.84 -20.01 -11.14
C GLY A 113 -7.41 -18.71 -11.85
N GLN A 114 -6.99 -18.80 -13.11
CA GLN A 114 -6.70 -17.63 -13.95
C GLN A 114 -7.94 -16.77 -14.20
N ALA A 115 -9.08 -17.38 -14.51
CA ALA A 115 -10.34 -16.65 -14.68
C ALA A 115 -10.77 -15.94 -13.40
N LEU A 116 -10.72 -16.60 -12.25
CA LEU A 116 -11.04 -16.00 -10.95
C LEU A 116 -10.09 -14.84 -10.62
N PHE A 117 -8.81 -15.01 -10.94
CA PHE A 117 -7.80 -13.96 -10.78
C PHE A 117 -8.12 -12.73 -11.67
N GLY A 118 -8.48 -12.95 -12.94
CA GLY A 118 -8.92 -11.89 -13.83
C GLY A 118 -10.14 -11.12 -13.31
N MET A 119 -11.11 -11.82 -12.73
CA MET A 119 -12.28 -11.20 -12.09
C MET A 119 -11.88 -10.31 -10.90
N LEU A 120 -10.94 -10.73 -10.06
CA LEU A 120 -10.42 -9.89 -8.95
C LEU A 120 -9.79 -8.60 -9.48
N GLY A 121 -9.08 -8.65 -10.60
CA GLY A 121 -8.54 -7.47 -11.29
C GLY A 121 -9.63 -6.48 -11.73
N VAL A 122 -10.72 -6.98 -12.31
CA VAL A 122 -11.88 -6.16 -12.71
C VAL A 122 -12.55 -5.53 -11.50
N PHE A 123 -12.78 -6.29 -10.44
CA PHE A 123 -13.37 -5.77 -9.19
C PHE A 123 -12.55 -4.64 -8.57
N SER A 124 -11.22 -4.69 -8.66
CA SER A 124 -10.37 -3.64 -8.11
C SER A 124 -10.45 -2.33 -8.89
N THR A 125 -10.59 -2.43 -10.19
CA THR A 125 -10.80 -1.24 -11.04
C THR A 125 -12.12 -0.58 -10.69
N PHE A 126 -13.16 -1.38 -10.55
CA PHE A 126 -14.50 -0.94 -10.16
C PHE A 126 -14.52 -0.29 -8.76
N GLU A 127 -13.82 -0.88 -7.77
CA GLU A 127 -13.72 -0.29 -6.43
C GLU A 127 -13.03 1.09 -6.47
N ARG A 128 -11.94 1.23 -7.26
CA ARG A 128 -11.26 2.53 -7.42
C ARG A 128 -12.19 3.59 -8.02
N GLU A 129 -13.00 3.22 -9.00
CA GLU A 129 -13.96 4.13 -9.63
C GLU A 129 -15.02 4.57 -8.63
N ILE A 130 -15.60 3.65 -7.86
CA ILE A 130 -16.58 3.97 -6.81
C ILE A 130 -15.97 4.91 -5.75
N ILE A 131 -14.74 4.66 -5.31
CA ILE A 131 -14.05 5.52 -4.34
C ILE A 131 -13.85 6.92 -4.95
N ARG A 132 -13.41 7.00 -6.20
CA ARG A 132 -13.22 8.26 -6.92
C ARG A 132 -14.52 9.05 -7.04
N GLU A 133 -15.61 8.41 -7.43
CA GLU A 133 -16.93 9.03 -7.51
C GLU A 133 -17.40 9.57 -6.15
N ARG A 134 -17.22 8.79 -5.06
CA ARG A 134 -17.54 9.24 -3.71
C ARG A 134 -16.73 10.47 -3.30
N VAL A 135 -15.46 10.51 -3.62
CA VAL A 135 -14.58 11.66 -3.34
C VAL A 135 -15.04 12.87 -4.14
N ILE A 136 -15.29 12.73 -5.44
CA ILE A 136 -15.77 13.82 -6.31
C ILE A 136 -17.10 14.37 -5.78
N SER A 137 -18.09 13.50 -5.53
CA SER A 137 -19.40 13.89 -4.97
C SER A 137 -19.27 14.56 -3.60
N GLY A 138 -18.30 14.12 -2.78
CA GLY A 138 -17.97 14.75 -1.50
C GLY A 138 -17.41 16.16 -1.67
N LEU A 139 -16.49 16.34 -2.62
CA LEU A 139 -15.92 17.64 -2.94
C LEU A 139 -16.97 18.61 -3.51
N GLU A 140 -17.83 18.14 -4.40
CA GLU A 140 -18.93 18.95 -4.96
C GLU A 140 -19.89 19.43 -3.88
N ARG A 141 -20.30 18.53 -2.97
CA ARG A 141 -21.14 18.89 -1.81
C ARG A 141 -20.46 19.90 -0.89
N ALA A 142 -19.16 19.75 -0.63
CA ALA A 142 -18.42 20.69 0.18
C ALA A 142 -18.28 22.06 -0.52
N LYS A 143 -18.06 22.06 -1.85
CA LYS A 143 -18.04 23.28 -2.68
C LYS A 143 -19.38 23.99 -2.67
N ALA A 144 -20.48 23.25 -2.80
CA ALA A 144 -21.84 23.80 -2.71
C ALA A 144 -22.15 24.42 -1.33
N LYS A 145 -21.53 23.89 -0.26
CA LYS A 145 -21.59 24.47 1.10
C LYS A 145 -20.62 25.64 1.32
N GLY A 146 -19.95 26.15 0.27
CA GLY A 146 -19.04 27.28 0.36
C GLY A 146 -17.65 26.95 0.89
N VAL A 147 -17.28 25.67 1.05
CA VAL A 147 -15.93 25.28 1.50
C VAL A 147 -14.93 25.62 0.39
N LYS A 148 -13.97 26.48 0.70
CA LYS A 148 -12.86 26.81 -0.20
C LYS A 148 -11.76 25.76 -0.08
N PHE A 149 -11.47 25.08 -1.19
CA PHE A 149 -10.37 24.10 -1.26
C PHE A 149 -9.05 24.80 -1.56
N GLY A 150 -7.96 24.13 -1.23
CA GLY A 150 -6.61 24.62 -1.47
C GLY A 150 -5.89 25.05 -0.20
N ARG A 151 -4.73 25.67 -0.38
CA ARG A 151 -3.92 26.13 0.76
C ARG A 151 -4.62 27.25 1.50
N LYS A 152 -4.77 27.11 2.80
CA LYS A 152 -5.35 28.17 3.65
C LYS A 152 -4.61 29.48 3.45
N PRO A 153 -5.34 30.62 3.33
CA PRO A 153 -4.70 31.93 3.27
C PRO A 153 -3.88 32.19 4.54
N ILE A 154 -2.83 32.99 4.39
CA ILE A 154 -2.03 33.38 5.55
C ILE A 154 -2.89 34.23 6.49
N PRO A 155 -2.90 33.93 7.78
CA PRO A 155 -3.64 34.74 8.74
C PRO A 155 -3.23 36.21 8.69
N PRO A 156 -4.20 37.18 8.76
CA PRO A 156 -3.89 38.62 8.71
C PRO A 156 -2.86 39.06 9.75
N ILE A 157 -2.81 38.38 10.90
CA ILE A 157 -1.85 38.65 11.96
C ILE A 157 -0.39 38.41 11.48
N LYS A 158 -0.14 37.34 10.72
CA LYS A 158 1.18 37.08 10.15
C LYS A 158 1.57 38.07 9.06
N ILE A 159 0.61 38.58 8.30
CA ILE A 159 0.84 39.61 7.31
C ILE A 159 1.28 40.91 8.01
N LYS A 160 0.58 41.33 9.06
CA LYS A 160 0.96 42.51 9.88
C LYS A 160 2.34 42.33 10.53
N GLU A 161 2.63 41.14 11.01
CA GLU A 161 3.94 40.83 11.61
C GLU A 161 5.09 40.94 10.58
N VAL A 162 4.88 40.47 9.34
CA VAL A 162 5.85 40.62 8.24
C VAL A 162 6.15 42.09 7.98
N HIS A 163 5.13 42.94 7.89
CA HIS A 163 5.32 44.39 7.66
C HIS A 163 6.04 45.04 8.83
N LYS A 164 5.67 44.72 10.07
CA LYS A 164 6.34 45.25 11.27
C LYS A 164 7.82 44.86 11.31
N LEU A 165 8.14 43.59 11.11
CA LEU A 165 9.54 43.13 11.10
C LEU A 165 10.34 43.74 9.95
N ARG A 166 9.69 44.08 8.83
CA ARG A 166 10.33 44.76 7.73
C ARG A 166 10.64 46.23 8.06
N SER A 167 9.71 46.96 8.72
CA SER A 167 9.97 48.32 9.20
C SER A 167 11.07 48.37 10.28
N ASP A 168 11.24 47.30 11.04
CA ASP A 168 12.35 47.14 12.01
C ASP A 168 13.69 46.80 11.32
N GLY A 169 13.78 46.85 9.97
CA GLY A 169 14.99 46.68 9.18
C GLY A 169 15.44 45.23 8.94
N LEU A 170 14.65 44.21 9.31
CA LEU A 170 15.05 42.82 9.14
C LEU A 170 15.03 42.41 7.65
N THR A 171 15.93 41.48 7.31
CA THR A 171 15.95 40.89 5.95
C THR A 171 14.81 39.89 5.73
N GLN A 172 14.37 39.70 4.51
CA GLN A 172 13.27 38.77 4.17
C GLN A 172 13.53 37.34 4.64
N THR A 173 14.78 36.88 4.65
CA THR A 173 15.19 35.57 5.12
C THR A 173 14.99 35.41 6.62
N VAL A 174 15.35 36.45 7.41
CA VAL A 174 15.16 36.46 8.85
C VAL A 174 13.67 36.51 9.21
N ILE A 175 12.90 37.35 8.49
CA ILE A 175 11.45 37.46 8.66
C ILE A 175 10.77 36.10 8.37
N ALA A 176 11.14 35.42 7.26
CA ALA A 176 10.61 34.12 6.88
C ALA A 176 10.78 33.08 7.99
N LYS A 177 11.98 33.01 8.56
CA LYS A 177 12.31 32.10 9.68
C LYS A 177 11.52 32.45 10.95
N ARG A 178 11.36 33.74 11.27
CA ARG A 178 10.68 34.20 12.49
C ARG A 178 9.17 34.01 12.46
N VAL A 179 8.53 34.28 11.30
CA VAL A 179 7.08 34.17 11.09
C VAL A 179 6.66 32.74 10.72
N GLY A 180 7.62 31.87 10.38
CA GLY A 180 7.35 30.47 9.99
C GLY A 180 6.66 30.36 8.63
N ILE A 181 7.13 31.12 7.63
CA ILE A 181 6.69 31.09 6.23
C ILE A 181 7.89 31.07 5.30
N THR A 182 7.71 30.78 4.01
CA THR A 182 8.82 30.82 3.04
C THR A 182 9.24 32.23 2.71
N GLN A 183 10.52 32.44 2.37
CA GLN A 183 11.05 33.75 1.94
C GLN A 183 10.32 34.28 0.70
N ALA A 184 10.02 33.44 -0.27
CA ALA A 184 9.21 33.81 -1.44
C ALA A 184 7.82 34.35 -1.02
N LYS A 185 7.23 33.84 0.04
CA LYS A 185 5.94 34.32 0.55
C LYS A 185 6.08 35.66 1.28
N VAL A 186 7.19 35.90 1.99
CA VAL A 186 7.50 37.20 2.57
C VAL A 186 7.62 38.23 1.45
N SER A 187 8.36 37.93 0.37
CA SER A 187 8.48 38.81 -0.80
C SER A 187 7.13 39.12 -1.43
N GLN A 188 6.26 38.13 -1.62
CA GLN A 188 4.90 38.34 -2.14
C GLN A 188 4.06 39.27 -1.26
N ILE A 189 4.14 39.13 0.06
CA ILE A 189 3.39 39.99 1.01
C ILE A 189 3.86 41.42 0.91
N LEU A 190 5.18 41.63 0.87
CA LEU A 190 5.76 42.99 0.80
C LEU A 190 5.55 43.69 -0.55
N ASN A 191 5.41 42.92 -1.64
CA ASN A 191 5.17 43.46 -2.98
C ASN A 191 3.66 43.65 -3.30
N ALA A 192 2.76 43.11 -2.47
CA ALA A 192 1.32 43.22 -2.64
C ALA A 192 0.71 44.45 -1.91
N SER A 193 1.56 45.31 -1.36
CA SER A 193 1.24 46.59 -0.69
C SER A 193 1.56 47.74 -1.62
#